data_b08ec85cd37d13ed362e41385ed3bef7
#
_entry.id   b08ec85cd37d13ed362e41385ed3bef7
#
_cell.length_a   1.000
_cell.length_b   1.000
_cell.length_c   1.000
_cell.angle_alpha   90.00
_cell.angle_beta   90.00
_cell.angle_gamma   90.00
#
_symmetry.space_group_name_H-M   'P 1'
#
loop_
_entity.id
_entity.type
_entity.pdbx_description
1 polymer ?
#
loop_
_entity_poly.entity_id
_entity_poly.type
_entity_poly.pdbx_seq_one_letter_code
_entity_poly.pdbx_strand_id
1 'polypeptide(L)'
;FLFLDGPKGQYLRELTAIEPLLSDRAVIAADNVLFRGLVESREPVPHRYRTLVMRLREYIDYVNEKYETRIYKEGDGLAVSLKK
;
A
#
# COMPACT_ATOMS: atom_id res chain seq x y z
N PHE A 1 -3.12 -10.69 11.41
CA PHE A 1 -2.87 -10.60 9.97
C PHE A 1 -3.97 -9.77 9.30
N LEU A 2 -3.58 -8.78 8.54
CA LEU A 2 -4.51 -7.94 7.78
C LEU A 2 -4.14 -8.00 6.30
N PHE A 3 -5.09 -8.37 5.46
CA PHE A 3 -4.87 -8.41 4.02
C PHE A 3 -5.75 -7.35 3.34
N LEU A 4 -5.12 -6.41 2.66
CA LEU A 4 -5.81 -5.34 1.95
C LEU A 4 -5.91 -5.70 0.47
N ASP A 5 -7.10 -6.07 0.04
CA ASP A 5 -7.37 -6.53 -1.31
C ASP A 5 -8.62 -5.86 -1.90
N GLY A 6 -9.09 -4.82 -1.28
CA GLY A 6 -10.25 -4.07 -1.73
C GLY A 6 -9.90 -2.93 -2.67
N PRO A 7 -10.70 -1.87 -2.69
CA PRO A 7 -10.41 -0.70 -3.52
C PRO A 7 -9.06 -0.10 -3.16
N LYS A 8 -8.17 -0.03 -4.15
CA LYS A 8 -6.77 0.35 -3.94
C LYS A 8 -6.60 1.76 -3.39
N GLY A 9 -7.49 2.66 -3.73
CA GLY A 9 -7.44 4.02 -3.24
C GLY A 9 -7.82 4.18 -1.78
N GLN A 10 -8.23 3.11 -1.11
CA GLN A 10 -8.67 3.14 0.28
C GLN A 10 -7.76 2.38 1.25
N TYR A 11 -6.63 1.87 0.77
CA TYR A 11 -5.74 1.06 1.62
C TYR A 11 -5.28 1.81 2.87
N LEU A 12 -4.82 3.04 2.71
CA LEU A 12 -4.37 3.83 3.86
C LEU A 12 -5.50 4.11 4.83
N ARG A 13 -6.67 4.45 4.31
CA ARG A 13 -7.86 4.71 5.12
C ARG A 13 -8.27 3.47 5.91
N GLU A 14 -8.27 2.31 5.25
CA GLU A 14 -8.61 1.05 5.92
C GLU A 14 -7.58 0.69 6.99
N LEU A 15 -6.30 0.86 6.68
CA LEU A 15 -5.24 0.57 7.64
C LEU A 15 -5.34 1.48 8.86
N THR A 16 -5.48 2.78 8.66
CA THR A 16 -5.54 3.72 9.79
C THR A 16 -6.78 3.51 10.65
N ALA A 17 -7.88 3.07 10.05
CA ALA A 17 -9.11 2.78 10.80
C ALA A 17 -8.95 1.57 11.74
N ILE A 18 -8.18 0.55 11.34
CA ILE A 18 -8.01 -0.67 12.12
C ILE A 18 -6.72 -0.67 12.94
N GLU A 19 -5.84 0.26 12.68
CA GLU A 19 -4.50 0.31 13.28
C GLU A 19 -4.49 0.23 14.80
N PRO A 20 -5.40 0.92 15.53
CA PRO A 20 -5.41 0.82 16.98
C PRO A 20 -5.71 -0.58 17.52
N LEU A 21 -6.29 -1.45 16.68
CA LEU A 21 -6.65 -2.81 17.05
C LEU A 21 -5.57 -3.83 16.70
N LEU A 22 -4.51 -3.43 16.01
CA LEU A 22 -3.46 -4.35 15.58
C LEU A 22 -2.55 -4.72 16.74
N SER A 23 -2.19 -6.01 16.80
CA SER A 23 -1.21 -6.49 17.79
C SER A 23 0.19 -6.07 17.40
N ASP A 24 1.14 -6.23 18.33
CA ASP A 24 2.55 -5.93 18.06
C ASP A 24 3.17 -6.89 17.03
N ARG A 25 2.51 -8.01 16.78
CA ARG A 25 2.96 -9.01 15.81
C ARG A 25 2.14 -8.96 14.52
N ALA A 26 1.40 -7.89 14.31
CA ALA A 26 0.55 -7.78 13.14
C ALA A 26 1.37 -7.77 11.85
N VAL A 27 0.87 -8.50 10.86
CA VAL A 27 1.40 -8.52 9.49
C VAL A 27 0.32 -7.91 8.60
N ILE A 28 0.71 -6.93 7.81
CA ILE A 28 -0.21 -6.26 6.89
C ILE A 28 0.28 -6.51 5.48
N ALA A 29 -0.55 -7.14 4.65
CA ALA A 29 -0.23 -7.39 3.25
C ALA A 29 -1.21 -6.61 2.39
N ALA A 30 -0.69 -5.83 1.44
CA ALA A 30 -1.50 -5.06 0.51
C ALA A 30 -1.14 -5.46 -0.92
N ASP A 31 -2.12 -5.94 -1.67
CA ASP A 31 -1.92 -6.42 -3.02
C ASP A 31 -2.05 -5.29 -4.05
N ASN A 32 -1.40 -5.47 -5.19
CA ASN A 32 -1.46 -4.57 -6.34
C ASN A 32 -1.04 -3.13 -6.01
N VAL A 33 -0.06 -2.95 -5.11
CA VAL A 33 0.36 -1.62 -4.66
C VAL A 33 1.13 -0.84 -5.72
N LEU A 34 1.67 -1.52 -6.73
CA LEU A 34 2.42 -0.85 -7.80
C LEU A 34 1.55 -0.52 -9.02
N PHE A 35 0.36 -1.06 -9.09
CA PHE A 35 -0.63 -0.79 -10.12
C PHE A 35 -0.01 -0.75 -11.52
N ARG A 36 0.42 -1.93 -11.99
CA ARG A 36 1.05 -2.09 -13.33
C ARG A 36 2.28 -1.20 -13.53
N GLY A 37 2.99 -0.91 -12.45
CA GLY A 37 4.19 -0.08 -12.51
C GLY A 37 3.93 1.41 -12.53
N LEU A 38 2.68 1.87 -12.59
CA LEU A 38 2.37 3.29 -12.63
C LEU A 38 2.80 4.03 -11.36
N VAL A 39 2.77 3.36 -10.21
CA VAL A 39 3.17 3.96 -8.94
C VAL A 39 4.66 4.29 -8.93
N GLU A 40 5.48 3.46 -9.58
CA GLU A 40 6.92 3.67 -9.67
C GLU A 40 7.34 4.49 -10.90
N SER A 41 6.40 4.77 -11.80
CA SER A 41 6.71 5.45 -13.06
C SER A 41 7.12 6.90 -12.84
N ARG A 42 8.09 7.34 -13.60
CA ARG A 42 8.50 8.75 -13.66
C ARG A 42 7.78 9.50 -14.77
N GLU A 43 7.07 8.79 -15.62
CA GLU A 43 6.29 9.37 -16.69
C GLU A 43 4.96 9.89 -16.14
N PRO A 44 4.33 10.84 -16.85
CA PRO A 44 3.01 11.33 -16.42
C PRO A 44 1.99 10.21 -16.36
N VAL A 45 1.26 10.14 -15.26
CA VAL A 45 0.22 9.15 -15.08
C VAL A 45 -1.02 9.60 -15.84
N PRO A 46 -1.72 8.67 -16.57
CA PRO A 46 -2.99 9.02 -17.22
C PRO A 46 -3.94 9.67 -16.23
N HIS A 47 -4.64 10.69 -16.68
CA HIS A 47 -5.50 11.50 -15.80
C HIS A 47 -6.48 10.65 -14.97
N ARG A 48 -7.08 9.65 -15.60
CA ARG A 48 -8.08 8.78 -14.93
C ARG A 48 -7.50 7.97 -13.78
N TYR A 49 -6.17 7.78 -13.71
CA TYR A 49 -5.50 7.01 -12.67
C TYR A 49 -4.75 7.86 -11.65
N ARG A 50 -4.74 9.18 -11.82
CA ARG A 50 -3.93 10.06 -10.95
C ARG A 50 -4.28 9.94 -9.48
N THR A 51 -5.56 9.98 -9.15
CA THR A 51 -5.99 9.89 -7.75
C THR A 51 -5.61 8.55 -7.16
N LEU A 52 -5.85 7.46 -7.89
CA LEU A 52 -5.52 6.12 -7.43
C LEU A 52 -4.02 5.96 -7.18
N VAL A 53 -3.21 6.40 -8.14
CA VAL A 53 -1.74 6.30 -8.01
C VAL A 53 -1.25 7.15 -6.84
N MET A 54 -1.80 8.35 -6.66
CA MET A 54 -1.44 9.21 -5.54
C MET A 54 -1.78 8.55 -4.21
N ARG A 55 -2.95 7.92 -4.10
CA ARG A 55 -3.36 7.21 -2.89
C ARG A 55 -2.44 6.02 -2.59
N LEU A 56 -2.04 5.28 -3.61
CA LEU A 56 -1.12 4.15 -3.42
C LEU A 56 0.27 4.64 -3.00
N ARG A 57 0.75 5.74 -3.58
CA ARG A 57 2.01 6.34 -3.15
C ARG A 57 1.96 6.79 -1.69
N GLU A 58 0.87 7.40 -1.27
CA GLU A 58 0.67 7.79 0.12
C GLU A 58 0.69 6.57 1.04
N TYR A 59 0.05 5.48 0.64
CA TYR A 59 0.05 4.24 1.41
C TYR A 59 1.47 3.69 1.57
N ILE A 60 2.21 3.61 0.46
CA ILE A 60 3.58 3.09 0.47
C ILE A 60 4.47 3.95 1.36
N ASP A 61 4.38 5.27 1.26
CA ASP A 61 5.16 6.18 2.10
C ASP A 61 4.82 5.99 3.58
N TYR A 62 3.54 5.85 3.89
CA TYR A 62 3.10 5.66 5.26
C TYR A 62 3.65 4.37 5.87
N VAL A 63 3.52 3.24 5.15
CA VAL A 63 3.98 1.95 5.69
C VAL A 63 5.51 1.86 5.73
N ASN A 64 6.21 2.54 4.82
CA ASN A 64 7.67 2.58 4.88
C ASN A 64 8.15 3.37 6.10
N GLU A 65 7.43 4.40 6.50
CA GLU A 65 7.80 5.22 7.65
C GLU A 65 7.40 4.55 8.97
N LYS A 66 6.19 4.02 9.05
CA LYS A 66 5.62 3.52 10.32
C LYS A 66 5.85 2.04 10.57
N TYR A 67 6.16 1.29 9.54
CA TYR A 67 6.31 -0.16 9.62
C TYR A 67 7.60 -0.59 8.94
N GLU A 68 8.04 -1.80 9.23
CA GLU A 68 9.10 -2.42 8.48
C GLU A 68 8.46 -3.09 7.27
N THR A 69 8.67 -2.49 6.09
CA THR A 69 7.93 -2.85 4.88
C THR A 69 8.86 -3.39 3.79
N ARG A 70 8.41 -4.46 3.13
CA ARG A 70 9.05 -4.98 1.91
C ARG A 70 8.02 -4.99 0.79
N ILE A 71 8.46 -4.58 -0.40
CA ILE A 71 7.61 -4.59 -1.57
C ILE A 71 8.15 -5.62 -2.55
N TYR A 72 7.34 -6.62 -2.84
CA TYR A 72 7.65 -7.66 -3.81
C TYR A 72 7.10 -7.22 -5.15
N LYS A 73 8.00 -7.03 -6.14
CA LYS A 73 7.64 -6.42 -7.41
C LYS A 73 7.08 -7.37 -8.44
N GLU A 74 6.92 -8.64 -8.11
CA GLU A 74 6.31 -9.61 -9.00
C GLU A 74 4.84 -9.26 -9.20
N GLY A 75 4.39 -9.38 -10.45
CA GLY A 75 3.03 -8.98 -10.79
C GLY A 75 2.80 -7.48 -10.56
N ASP A 76 1.69 -7.14 -9.93
CA ASP A 76 1.33 -5.75 -9.65
C ASP A 76 1.85 -5.24 -8.30
N GLY A 77 2.73 -6.00 -7.67
CA GLY A 77 3.36 -5.60 -6.41
C GLY A 77 2.58 -6.02 -5.17
N LEU A 78 3.31 -6.53 -4.18
CA LEU A 78 2.74 -6.90 -2.89
C LEU A 78 3.56 -6.22 -1.81
N ALA A 79 2.93 -5.40 -0.99
CA ALA A 79 3.60 -4.76 0.14
C ALA A 79 3.31 -5.54 1.42
N VAL A 80 4.36 -6.00 2.08
CA VAL A 80 4.25 -6.71 3.37
C VAL A 80 4.89 -5.85 4.44
N SER A 81 4.10 -5.48 5.43
CA SER A 81 4.51 -4.56 6.49
C SER A 81 4.40 -5.22 7.85
N LEU A 82 5.43 -5.05 8.67
CA LEU A 82 5.48 -5.57 10.03
C LEU A 82 5.61 -4.39 10.98
N LYS A 83 4.97 -4.46 12.14
CA LYS A 83 5.15 -3.44 13.17
C LYS A 83 6.61 -3.38 13.61
N LYS A 84 7.10 -2.18 13.75
CA LYS A 84 8.45 -1.95 14.29
C LYS A 84 8.51 -2.21 15.78
#